data_3d7ef233d1a59968242757003f1587f3
#
_entry.id   3d7ef233d1a59968242757003f1587f3
#
_cell.length_a   1.000
_cell.length_b   1.000
_cell.length_c   1.000
_cell.angle_alpha   90.00
_cell.angle_beta   90.00
_cell.angle_gamma   90.00
#
_symmetry.space_group_name_H-M   'P 1'
#
loop_
_entity.id
_entity.type
_entity.pdbx_description
1 polymer ?
#
loop_
_entity_poly.entity_id
_entity_poly.type
_entity_poly.pdbx_seq_one_letter_code
_entity_poly.pdbx_strand_id
1 'polypeptide(L)'
;MRAIIASCLSLACLAVTMPKEALAQYAGAPRTFLFNPALDVCIRDTRKFKKAPPYVIGFANAGLGDSWRVVGLHSLQKAAHDRADVVKKLLITDAGHDDAKQVADIQDLVSRGVDLLIVSANTSQALDPAVTQATERGIPVVMVDRRVDSDNFVTFVTASDAMMGRLFAQWIVEKLNGKGNVIILGGQAGSSPNENRVKPAMQVFGAYPGIKILDTVYSDWSPVKGKQVMQAMIAKHGRNINAVFAPHGLQVPGAIEAFLEAGWKGSEIPPITSADMNGPMKMAIKNKFPLLDIDYPPAMMGTALDVALKVLSGASVPCVYTINSNIVLTHGDETPSIPKPDMYVEQHVVADGPDDMLVSGGMGPGYNPSTFKIDYPH
;
A
#
# COMPACT_ATOMS: atom_id res chain seq x y z
N MET A 1 33.03 46.39 43.85
CA MET A 1 33.42 45.66 42.65
C MET A 1 33.13 44.15 42.87
N ARG A 2 32.04 43.65 42.34
CA ARG A 2 31.69 42.22 42.39
C ARG A 2 31.71 41.72 40.95
N ALA A 3 32.60 40.76 40.66
CA ALA A 3 32.68 40.08 39.37
C ALA A 3 31.60 39.02 39.28
N ILE A 4 30.82 39.08 38.19
CA ILE A 4 29.82 38.05 37.83
C ILE A 4 30.54 37.04 36.95
N ILE A 5 30.64 35.82 37.42
CA ILE A 5 31.14 34.66 36.64
C ILE A 5 29.95 34.10 35.92
N ALA A 6 29.95 34.20 34.60
CA ALA A 6 28.98 33.53 33.73
C ALA A 6 29.39 32.07 33.55
N SER A 7 28.56 31.14 34.03
CA SER A 7 28.75 29.71 33.86
C SER A 7 28.07 29.27 32.54
N CYS A 8 28.89 28.93 31.54
CA CYS A 8 28.40 28.25 30.33
C CYS A 8 28.10 26.78 30.65
N LEU A 9 26.81 26.42 30.68
CA LEU A 9 26.38 25.03 30.64
C LEU A 9 26.50 24.52 29.19
N SER A 10 27.49 23.69 28.93
CA SER A 10 27.58 22.91 27.70
C SER A 10 26.58 21.74 27.77
N LEU A 11 25.51 21.80 26.94
CA LEU A 11 24.68 20.63 26.67
C LEU A 11 25.51 19.59 25.91
N ALA A 12 25.96 18.56 26.61
CA ALA A 12 26.47 17.36 25.95
C ALA A 12 25.31 16.59 25.33
N CYS A 13 25.21 16.56 23.99
CA CYS A 13 24.38 15.60 23.28
C CYS A 13 24.88 14.20 23.60
N LEU A 14 24.19 13.50 24.49
CA LEU A 14 24.37 12.06 24.67
C LEU A 14 23.82 11.37 23.40
N ALA A 15 24.73 11.01 22.50
CA ALA A 15 24.44 10.02 21.47
C ALA A 15 24.21 8.70 22.19
N VAL A 16 22.96 8.28 22.32
CA VAL A 16 22.60 6.94 22.79
C VAL A 16 23.02 5.98 21.71
N THR A 17 24.24 5.47 21.80
CA THR A 17 24.69 4.31 21.01
C THR A 17 24.01 3.09 21.59
N MET A 18 23.02 2.54 20.89
CA MET A 18 22.44 1.25 21.24
C MET A 18 23.56 0.17 21.25
N PRO A 19 23.66 -0.64 22.30
CA PRO A 19 24.64 -1.72 22.32
C PRO A 19 24.40 -2.68 21.16
N LYS A 20 25.47 -3.15 20.51
CA LYS A 20 25.41 -4.13 19.41
C LYS A 20 24.61 -5.39 19.76
N GLU A 21 24.51 -5.71 21.03
CA GLU A 21 23.72 -6.84 21.56
C GLU A 21 22.20 -6.63 21.48
N ALA A 22 21.73 -5.38 21.54
CA ALA A 22 20.30 -5.07 21.35
C ALA A 22 19.86 -5.26 19.89
N LEU A 23 20.77 -5.11 18.95
CA LEU A 23 20.52 -5.41 17.52
C LEU A 23 20.54 -6.92 17.23
N ALA A 24 21.29 -7.71 18.00
CA ALA A 24 21.37 -9.16 17.83
C ALA A 24 20.13 -9.90 18.36
N GLN A 25 19.41 -9.36 19.33
CA GLN A 25 18.16 -9.94 19.85
C GLN A 25 16.97 -9.81 18.87
N TYR A 26 17.08 -8.95 17.85
CA TYR A 26 16.07 -8.84 16.79
C TYR A 26 16.34 -9.74 15.57
N ALA A 27 17.45 -10.48 15.57
CA ALA A 27 17.89 -11.31 14.44
C ALA A 27 17.10 -12.62 14.26
N GLY A 28 16.00 -12.83 14.93
CA GLY A 28 15.20 -14.06 14.84
C GLY A 28 13.69 -13.87 14.99
N ALA A 29 13.19 -12.64 15.10
CA ALA A 29 11.75 -12.39 15.05
C ALA A 29 11.34 -12.10 13.60
N PRO A 30 10.17 -12.60 13.12
CA PRO A 30 9.61 -12.13 11.86
C PRO A 30 9.66 -10.61 11.90
N ARG A 31 10.29 -9.99 10.88
CA ARG A 31 10.33 -8.52 10.81
C ARG A 31 8.95 -8.01 10.47
N THR A 32 8.09 -8.03 11.44
CA THR A 32 6.98 -7.09 11.47
C THR A 32 7.62 -5.71 11.43
N PHE A 33 7.45 -4.99 10.33
CA PHE A 33 7.72 -3.55 10.33
C PHE A 33 6.73 -2.96 11.31
N LEU A 34 7.14 -2.92 12.57
CA LEU A 34 6.39 -2.27 13.63
C LEU A 34 6.39 -0.78 13.31
N PHE A 35 5.39 -0.33 12.56
CA PHE A 35 4.95 1.03 12.69
C PHE A 35 4.56 1.21 14.12
N ASN A 36 5.26 2.08 14.82
CA ASN A 36 4.83 2.52 16.12
C ASN A 36 3.68 3.52 15.92
N PRO A 37 2.41 3.10 16.02
CA PRO A 37 1.27 4.02 15.92
C PRO A 37 1.27 5.03 17.06
N ALA A 38 2.12 4.85 18.08
CA ALA A 38 2.26 5.77 19.20
C ALA A 38 2.90 7.12 18.82
N LEU A 39 3.39 7.29 17.59
CA LEU A 39 3.87 8.58 17.09
C LEU A 39 2.79 9.38 16.34
N ASP A 40 1.64 8.78 16.01
CA ASP A 40 0.49 9.54 15.51
C ASP A 40 -0.29 10.11 16.71
N VAL A 41 0.11 11.30 17.13
CA VAL A 41 -0.58 12.05 18.18
C VAL A 41 -1.90 12.67 17.71
N CYS A 42 -2.25 12.50 16.43
CA CYS A 42 -3.49 13.01 15.85
C CYS A 42 -4.65 12.06 16.18
N ILE A 43 -5.52 12.49 17.09
CA ILE A 43 -6.74 11.77 17.46
C ILE A 43 -7.95 12.62 17.11
N ARG A 44 -8.91 12.04 16.40
CA ARG A 44 -10.19 12.67 16.05
C ARG A 44 -11.26 12.32 17.09
N ASP A 45 -11.89 13.34 17.63
CA ASP A 45 -13.11 13.19 18.44
C ASP A 45 -14.30 12.97 17.50
N THR A 46 -14.97 11.83 17.68
CA THR A 46 -16.08 11.45 16.80
C THR A 46 -17.46 11.53 17.50
N ARG A 47 -17.53 12.05 18.73
CA ARG A 47 -18.80 12.13 19.51
C ARG A 47 -19.93 12.81 18.74
N LYS A 48 -19.62 13.79 17.87
CA LYS A 48 -20.59 14.46 17.02
C LYS A 48 -21.26 13.55 15.98
N PHE A 49 -20.66 12.40 15.66
CA PHE A 49 -21.19 11.42 14.71
C PHE A 49 -21.89 10.24 15.39
N LYS A 50 -21.98 10.26 16.72
CA LYS A 50 -22.62 9.18 17.46
C LYS A 50 -24.07 8.98 17.05
N LYS A 51 -24.40 7.75 16.65
CA LYS A 51 -25.75 7.30 16.29
C LYS A 51 -26.08 5.98 16.99
N ALA A 52 -27.34 5.64 17.08
CA ALA A 52 -27.79 4.31 17.50
C ALA A 52 -27.80 3.35 16.30
N PRO A 53 -27.38 2.08 16.46
CA PRO A 53 -27.53 1.07 15.42
C PRO A 53 -29.02 0.72 15.22
N PRO A 54 -29.38 0.01 14.12
CA PRO A 54 -28.51 -0.49 13.09
C PRO A 54 -28.18 0.54 12.00
N TYR A 55 -26.97 0.47 11.44
CA TYR A 55 -26.41 1.46 10.52
C TYR A 55 -26.56 1.08 9.03
N VAL A 56 -26.65 2.09 8.17
CA VAL A 56 -26.51 1.98 6.71
C VAL A 56 -25.13 2.55 6.34
N ILE A 57 -24.24 1.71 5.86
CA ILE A 57 -22.86 2.07 5.48
C ILE A 57 -22.77 2.14 3.96
N GLY A 58 -22.21 3.22 3.42
CA GLY A 58 -21.88 3.34 2.01
C GLY A 58 -20.40 3.00 1.77
N PHE A 59 -20.10 2.27 0.69
CA PHE A 59 -18.74 2.08 0.20
C PHE A 59 -18.64 2.55 -1.24
N ALA A 60 -17.90 3.64 -1.47
CA ALA A 60 -17.58 4.15 -2.80
C ALA A 60 -16.21 3.63 -3.22
N ASN A 61 -16.18 2.61 -4.08
CA ASN A 61 -14.96 1.96 -4.55
C ASN A 61 -14.46 2.55 -5.87
N ALA A 62 -13.14 2.72 -5.99
CA ALA A 62 -12.50 3.17 -7.23
C ALA A 62 -12.71 2.21 -8.40
N GLY A 63 -12.65 0.89 -8.16
CA GLY A 63 -12.82 -0.13 -9.18
C GLY A 63 -12.61 -1.55 -8.64
N LEU A 64 -13.04 -2.55 -9.40
CA LEU A 64 -12.89 -3.98 -9.11
C LEU A 64 -12.07 -4.72 -10.18
N GLY A 65 -11.23 -3.99 -10.92
CA GLY A 65 -10.51 -4.50 -12.08
C GLY A 65 -9.36 -5.47 -11.77
N ASP A 66 -9.05 -5.75 -10.50
CA ASP A 66 -7.95 -6.62 -10.09
C ASP A 66 -8.28 -7.44 -8.84
N SER A 67 -7.48 -8.50 -8.62
CA SER A 67 -7.68 -9.44 -7.51
C SER A 67 -7.49 -8.80 -6.13
N TRP A 68 -6.60 -7.79 -5.98
CA TRP A 68 -6.40 -7.10 -4.73
C TRP A 68 -7.70 -6.38 -4.29
N ARG A 69 -8.36 -5.71 -5.24
CA ARG A 69 -9.63 -5.02 -5.02
C ARG A 69 -10.77 -5.98 -4.69
N VAL A 70 -10.81 -7.12 -5.37
CA VAL A 70 -11.81 -8.17 -5.11
C VAL A 70 -11.66 -8.72 -3.70
N VAL A 71 -10.44 -9.08 -3.28
CA VAL A 71 -10.15 -9.56 -1.92
C VAL A 71 -10.50 -8.50 -0.87
N GLY A 72 -10.16 -7.24 -1.14
CA GLY A 72 -10.52 -6.12 -0.26
C GLY A 72 -12.03 -5.98 -0.09
N LEU A 73 -12.80 -6.03 -1.19
CA LEU A 73 -14.26 -6.00 -1.13
C LEU A 73 -14.83 -7.18 -0.32
N HIS A 74 -14.33 -8.40 -0.57
CA HIS A 74 -14.76 -9.57 0.19
C HIS A 74 -14.45 -9.43 1.69
N SER A 75 -13.31 -8.84 2.06
CA SER A 75 -12.98 -8.53 3.44
C SER A 75 -13.98 -7.55 4.07
N LEU A 76 -14.36 -6.50 3.35
CA LEU A 76 -15.38 -5.54 3.79
C LEU A 76 -16.75 -6.21 3.96
N GLN A 77 -17.17 -7.01 2.99
CA GLN A 77 -18.45 -7.73 3.03
C GLN A 77 -18.49 -8.73 4.19
N LYS A 78 -17.39 -9.47 4.40
CA LYS A 78 -17.27 -10.37 5.55
C LYS A 78 -17.39 -9.62 6.87
N ALA A 79 -16.68 -8.51 7.02
CA ALA A 79 -16.74 -7.70 8.23
C ALA A 79 -18.18 -7.18 8.48
N ALA A 80 -18.90 -6.78 7.43
CA ALA A 80 -20.28 -6.34 7.54
C ALA A 80 -21.23 -7.49 7.91
N HIS A 81 -21.04 -8.67 7.33
CA HIS A 81 -21.79 -9.88 7.68
C HIS A 81 -21.58 -10.27 9.16
N ASP A 82 -20.32 -10.27 9.60
CA ASP A 82 -19.96 -10.61 10.99
C ASP A 82 -20.51 -9.58 12.01
N ARG A 83 -21.00 -8.44 11.55
CA ARG A 83 -21.59 -7.33 12.34
C ARG A 83 -23.05 -7.05 11.94
N ALA A 84 -23.78 -8.07 11.43
CA ALA A 84 -25.17 -7.93 10.98
C ALA A 84 -26.14 -7.48 12.09
N ASP A 85 -25.75 -7.62 13.35
CA ASP A 85 -26.47 -7.09 14.51
C ASP A 85 -26.47 -5.56 14.58
N VAL A 86 -25.45 -4.89 14.03
CA VAL A 86 -25.31 -3.42 14.02
C VAL A 86 -25.25 -2.81 12.63
N VAL A 87 -24.95 -3.57 11.58
CA VAL A 87 -24.93 -3.12 10.17
C VAL A 87 -26.19 -3.60 9.47
N LYS A 88 -27.11 -2.69 9.20
CA LYS A 88 -28.38 -2.97 8.52
C LYS A 88 -28.19 -3.21 7.03
N LYS A 89 -27.35 -2.37 6.40
CA LYS A 89 -27.04 -2.44 4.96
C LYS A 89 -25.61 -1.96 4.70
N LEU A 90 -24.96 -2.60 3.75
CA LEU A 90 -23.73 -2.14 3.11
C LEU A 90 -24.06 -1.82 1.65
N LEU A 91 -24.11 -0.54 1.30
CA LEU A 91 -24.36 -0.07 -0.07
C LEU A 91 -23.03 0.11 -0.78
N ILE A 92 -22.79 -0.66 -1.84
CA ILE A 92 -21.52 -0.67 -2.56
C ILE A 92 -21.72 -0.06 -3.95
N THR A 93 -20.80 0.82 -4.35
CA THR A 93 -20.69 1.31 -5.72
C THR A 93 -19.30 0.99 -6.26
N ASP A 94 -19.22 0.82 -7.57
CA ASP A 94 -17.97 0.56 -8.29
C ASP A 94 -17.83 1.56 -9.43
N ALA A 95 -16.84 2.42 -9.36
CA ALA A 95 -16.60 3.47 -10.34
C ALA A 95 -15.93 2.97 -11.63
N GLY A 96 -15.36 1.75 -11.63
CA GLY A 96 -14.65 1.23 -12.79
C GLY A 96 -13.44 2.09 -13.19
N HIS A 97 -12.80 2.73 -12.21
CA HIS A 97 -11.68 3.67 -12.37
C HIS A 97 -12.03 4.99 -13.10
N ASP A 98 -13.31 5.39 -13.08
CA ASP A 98 -13.79 6.67 -13.60
C ASP A 98 -14.03 7.64 -12.43
N ASP A 99 -13.31 8.76 -12.41
CA ASP A 99 -13.42 9.79 -11.35
C ASP A 99 -14.81 10.45 -11.34
N ALA A 100 -15.38 10.77 -12.51
CA ALA A 100 -16.67 11.42 -12.59
C ALA A 100 -17.79 10.50 -12.10
N LYS A 101 -17.69 9.22 -12.45
CA LYS A 101 -18.61 8.19 -11.93
C LYS A 101 -18.49 8.07 -10.42
N GLN A 102 -17.27 8.02 -9.86
CA GLN A 102 -17.09 7.91 -8.42
C GLN A 102 -17.63 9.13 -7.67
N VAL A 103 -17.49 10.33 -8.21
CA VAL A 103 -18.11 11.54 -7.67
C VAL A 103 -19.64 11.37 -7.62
N ALA A 104 -20.25 10.92 -8.72
CA ALA A 104 -21.69 10.65 -8.76
C ALA A 104 -22.12 9.55 -7.77
N ASP A 105 -21.33 8.50 -7.66
CA ASP A 105 -21.56 7.39 -6.71
C ASP A 105 -21.55 7.87 -5.25
N ILE A 106 -20.60 8.74 -4.87
CA ILE A 106 -20.55 9.36 -3.53
C ILE A 106 -21.80 10.20 -3.29
N GLN A 107 -22.20 11.02 -4.27
CA GLN A 107 -23.40 11.85 -4.17
C GLN A 107 -24.69 11.03 -4.06
N ASP A 108 -24.79 9.92 -4.78
CA ASP A 108 -25.92 8.98 -4.67
C ASP A 108 -25.98 8.36 -3.27
N LEU A 109 -24.87 7.82 -2.75
CA LEU A 109 -24.80 7.25 -1.42
C LEU A 109 -25.21 8.26 -0.34
N VAL A 110 -24.75 9.51 -0.45
CA VAL A 110 -25.15 10.61 0.45
C VAL A 110 -26.65 10.88 0.35
N SER A 111 -27.21 10.92 -0.87
CA SER A 111 -28.64 11.17 -1.09
C SER A 111 -29.53 10.04 -0.55
N ARG A 112 -29.02 8.81 -0.55
CA ARG A 112 -29.70 7.64 0.01
C ARG A 112 -29.63 7.58 1.56
N GLY A 113 -29.01 8.56 2.19
CA GLY A 113 -29.00 8.73 3.63
C GLY A 113 -28.15 7.71 4.38
N VAL A 114 -26.98 7.37 3.85
CA VAL A 114 -26.02 6.52 4.58
C VAL A 114 -25.59 7.20 5.89
N ASP A 115 -25.35 6.42 6.92
CA ASP A 115 -24.88 6.91 8.21
C ASP A 115 -23.40 7.27 8.20
N LEU A 116 -22.63 6.62 7.33
CA LEU A 116 -21.20 6.82 7.14
C LEU A 116 -20.80 6.36 5.74
N LEU A 117 -19.81 7.03 5.16
CA LEU A 117 -19.14 6.62 3.92
C LEU A 117 -17.76 6.02 4.22
N ILE A 118 -17.46 4.87 3.62
CA ILE A 118 -16.11 4.37 3.40
C ILE A 118 -15.76 4.69 1.95
N VAL A 119 -14.60 5.29 1.70
CA VAL A 119 -14.20 5.72 0.35
C VAL A 119 -12.77 5.24 0.08
N SER A 120 -12.58 4.56 -1.07
CA SER A 120 -11.27 4.33 -1.67
C SER A 120 -11.20 5.15 -2.95
N ALA A 121 -10.57 6.33 -2.89
CA ALA A 121 -10.59 7.31 -3.98
C ALA A 121 -9.83 6.83 -5.22
N ASN A 122 -10.39 6.97 -6.42
CA ASN A 122 -9.68 6.61 -7.66
C ASN A 122 -8.46 7.52 -7.86
N THR A 123 -8.66 8.84 -7.84
CA THR A 123 -7.57 9.82 -7.77
C THR A 123 -7.77 10.79 -6.61
N SER A 124 -6.67 11.30 -6.05
CA SER A 124 -6.73 12.13 -4.83
C SER A 124 -7.40 13.48 -5.08
N GLN A 125 -7.04 14.14 -6.19
CA GLN A 125 -7.49 15.49 -6.50
C GLN A 125 -8.96 15.52 -6.96
N ALA A 126 -9.36 14.63 -7.86
CA ALA A 126 -10.69 14.66 -8.46
C ALA A 126 -11.81 14.33 -7.45
N LEU A 127 -11.52 13.46 -6.47
CA LEU A 127 -12.50 13.02 -5.48
C LEU A 127 -12.59 13.94 -4.25
N ASP A 128 -11.62 14.83 -4.02
CA ASP A 128 -11.57 15.70 -2.85
C ASP A 128 -12.83 16.57 -2.67
N PRO A 129 -13.37 17.24 -3.69
CA PRO A 129 -14.60 18.03 -3.53
C PRO A 129 -15.80 17.19 -3.09
N ALA A 130 -15.95 15.95 -3.59
CA ALA A 130 -17.09 15.10 -3.24
C ALA A 130 -16.99 14.59 -1.79
N VAL A 131 -15.79 14.21 -1.35
CA VAL A 131 -15.52 13.81 0.04
C VAL A 131 -15.74 14.98 1.00
N THR A 132 -15.21 16.15 0.67
CA THR A 132 -15.42 17.39 1.45
C THR A 132 -16.90 17.71 1.59
N GLN A 133 -17.67 17.68 0.48
CA GLN A 133 -19.11 17.96 0.50
C GLN A 133 -19.89 16.95 1.36
N ALA A 134 -19.53 15.66 1.32
CA ALA A 134 -20.16 14.65 2.20
C ALA A 134 -19.93 14.99 3.68
N THR A 135 -18.69 15.35 4.04
CA THR A 135 -18.32 15.74 5.41
C THR A 135 -19.04 17.01 5.87
N GLU A 136 -19.16 18.02 5.00
CA GLU A 136 -19.89 19.27 5.28
C GLU A 136 -21.40 19.03 5.50
N ARG A 137 -21.96 18.01 4.85
CA ARG A 137 -23.36 17.56 5.09
C ARG A 137 -23.51 16.73 6.37
N GLY A 138 -22.45 16.56 7.16
CA GLY A 138 -22.47 15.83 8.42
C GLY A 138 -22.34 14.30 8.28
N ILE A 139 -22.07 13.79 7.08
CA ILE A 139 -21.79 12.37 6.87
C ILE A 139 -20.30 12.13 7.15
N PRO A 140 -19.94 11.34 8.19
CA PRO A 140 -18.55 11.00 8.44
C PRO A 140 -17.97 10.16 7.30
N VAL A 141 -16.73 10.46 6.90
CA VAL A 141 -16.01 9.72 5.85
C VAL A 141 -14.80 9.04 6.45
N VAL A 142 -14.67 7.72 6.23
CA VAL A 142 -13.48 6.91 6.48
C VAL A 142 -12.82 6.61 5.14
N MET A 143 -11.61 7.11 4.93
CA MET A 143 -10.82 6.76 3.76
C MET A 143 -10.15 5.40 3.98
N VAL A 144 -10.01 4.61 2.92
CA VAL A 144 -9.29 3.31 2.97
C VAL A 144 -8.45 3.11 1.73
N ASP A 145 -7.23 2.57 1.89
CA ASP A 145 -6.25 2.32 0.81
C ASP A 145 -5.84 3.59 0.07
N ARG A 146 -6.81 4.31 -0.49
CA ARG A 146 -6.61 5.56 -1.24
C ARG A 146 -7.32 6.71 -0.55
N ARG A 147 -6.63 7.84 -0.40
CA ARG A 147 -7.18 9.06 0.18
C ARG A 147 -7.25 10.20 -0.84
N VAL A 148 -7.97 11.24 -0.48
CA VAL A 148 -7.98 12.54 -1.15
C VAL A 148 -6.87 13.46 -0.64
N ASP A 149 -6.65 14.60 -1.29
CA ASP A 149 -5.56 15.52 -0.97
C ASP A 149 -5.79 16.27 0.34
N SER A 150 -7.02 16.68 0.63
CA SER A 150 -7.35 17.33 1.90
C SER A 150 -7.42 16.34 3.08
N ASP A 151 -7.55 16.90 4.29
CA ASP A 151 -7.85 16.16 5.52
C ASP A 151 -9.34 16.28 5.94
N ASN A 152 -10.24 16.58 4.98
CA ASN A 152 -11.67 16.75 5.20
C ASN A 152 -12.42 15.41 5.30
N PHE A 153 -11.86 14.49 6.07
CA PHE A 153 -12.45 13.19 6.43
C PHE A 153 -12.09 12.86 7.89
N VAL A 154 -12.66 11.80 8.43
CA VAL A 154 -12.46 11.45 9.84
C VAL A 154 -11.13 10.74 10.06
N THR A 155 -10.85 9.71 9.29
CA THR A 155 -9.63 8.88 9.43
C THR A 155 -9.29 8.20 8.12
N PHE A 156 -8.03 7.81 7.98
CA PHE A 156 -7.51 7.07 6.84
C PHE A 156 -6.95 5.71 7.29
N VAL A 157 -7.54 4.63 6.81
CA VAL A 157 -7.08 3.26 7.07
C VAL A 157 -6.16 2.83 5.93
N THR A 158 -4.93 2.52 6.25
CA THR A 158 -3.90 2.18 5.25
C THR A 158 -2.81 1.29 5.86
N ALA A 159 -1.95 0.72 5.03
CA ALA A 159 -0.62 0.25 5.45
C ALA A 159 0.41 1.34 5.14
N SER A 160 1.70 1.11 5.45
CA SER A 160 2.67 2.17 5.28
C SER A 160 3.27 2.26 3.89
N ASP A 161 2.60 2.96 3.01
CA ASP A 161 3.11 3.30 1.68
C ASP A 161 4.51 3.93 1.71
N ALA A 162 4.73 4.88 2.61
CA ALA A 162 6.00 5.60 2.70
C ALA A 162 7.16 4.70 3.11
N MET A 163 6.93 3.76 4.03
CA MET A 163 7.94 2.78 4.42
C MET A 163 8.22 1.80 3.28
N MET A 164 7.17 1.29 2.64
CA MET A 164 7.30 0.40 1.49
C MET A 164 8.15 1.06 0.39
N GLY A 165 7.83 2.30 0.03
CA GLY A 165 8.59 3.03 -0.97
C GLY A 165 10.06 3.23 -0.60
N ARG A 166 10.36 3.60 0.66
CA ARG A 166 11.73 3.73 1.15
C ARG A 166 12.48 2.41 1.13
N LEU A 167 11.86 1.34 1.61
CA LEU A 167 12.51 0.03 1.67
C LEU A 167 12.80 -0.53 0.28
N PHE A 168 11.87 -0.41 -0.65
CA PHE A 168 12.07 -0.77 -2.04
C PHE A 168 13.25 -0.02 -2.67
N ALA A 169 13.31 1.29 -2.46
CA ALA A 169 14.39 2.12 -3.01
C ALA A 169 15.73 1.79 -2.34
N GLN A 170 15.76 1.61 -1.02
CA GLN A 170 16.97 1.25 -0.29
C GLN A 170 17.51 -0.10 -0.75
N TRP A 171 16.66 -1.11 -0.90
CA TRP A 171 17.05 -2.40 -1.42
C TRP A 171 17.64 -2.31 -2.85
N ILE A 172 17.01 -1.55 -3.74
CA ILE A 172 17.55 -1.30 -5.10
C ILE A 172 18.94 -0.66 -5.02
N VAL A 173 19.11 0.38 -4.20
CA VAL A 173 20.40 1.05 -4.00
C VAL A 173 21.46 0.06 -3.54
N GLU A 174 21.15 -0.80 -2.59
CA GLU A 174 22.05 -1.82 -2.05
C GLU A 174 22.40 -2.89 -3.11
N LYS A 175 21.41 -3.38 -3.89
CA LYS A 175 21.64 -4.32 -4.99
C LYS A 175 22.53 -3.72 -6.10
N LEU A 176 22.47 -2.41 -6.29
CA LEU A 176 23.28 -1.68 -7.27
C LEU A 176 24.59 -1.12 -6.67
N ASN A 177 24.90 -1.40 -5.40
CA ASN A 177 26.07 -0.84 -4.71
C ASN A 177 26.16 0.69 -4.86
N GLY A 178 25.01 1.38 -4.76
CA GLY A 178 24.88 2.83 -4.82
C GLY A 178 25.07 3.47 -6.19
N LYS A 179 25.17 2.69 -7.29
CA LYS A 179 25.41 3.22 -8.63
C LYS A 179 24.68 2.41 -9.71
N GLY A 180 23.85 3.06 -10.49
CA GLY A 180 23.13 2.44 -11.61
C GLY A 180 21.93 3.25 -12.06
N ASN A 181 21.23 2.72 -13.05
CA ASN A 181 20.12 3.35 -13.73
C ASN A 181 18.81 2.63 -13.37
N VAL A 182 17.82 3.36 -12.95
CA VAL A 182 16.53 2.84 -12.48
C VAL A 182 15.40 3.37 -13.35
N ILE A 183 14.47 2.49 -13.72
CA ILE A 183 13.15 2.86 -14.25
C ILE A 183 12.16 2.86 -13.09
N ILE A 184 11.37 3.92 -12.98
CA ILE A 184 10.19 3.95 -12.11
C ILE A 184 8.99 3.48 -12.94
N LEU A 185 8.52 2.27 -12.67
CA LEU A 185 7.30 1.71 -13.26
C LEU A 185 6.14 1.94 -12.30
N GLY A 186 5.64 3.17 -12.27
CA GLY A 186 4.53 3.59 -11.39
C GLY A 186 3.22 2.86 -11.68
N GLY A 187 2.30 2.95 -10.74
CA GLY A 187 0.94 2.47 -10.89
C GLY A 187 0.05 3.47 -11.63
N GLN A 188 -1.04 3.90 -11.00
CA GLN A 188 -1.92 4.94 -11.52
C GLN A 188 -1.46 6.31 -11.05
N ALA A 189 -1.18 7.20 -12.00
CA ALA A 189 -0.84 8.59 -11.70
C ALA A 189 -1.98 9.29 -10.92
N GLY A 190 -1.63 10.09 -9.91
CA GLY A 190 -2.61 10.80 -9.08
C GLY A 190 -3.33 9.94 -8.04
N SER A 191 -3.07 8.64 -7.97
CA SER A 191 -3.54 7.81 -6.86
C SER A 191 -2.59 7.90 -5.67
N SER A 192 -3.15 8.04 -4.46
CA SER A 192 -2.31 8.23 -3.26
C SER A 192 -1.32 7.10 -2.98
N PRO A 193 -1.61 5.79 -3.20
CA PRO A 193 -0.61 4.74 -3.02
C PRO A 193 0.60 4.91 -3.95
N ASN A 194 0.36 5.30 -5.22
CA ASN A 194 1.48 5.57 -6.13
C ASN A 194 2.35 6.71 -5.63
N GLU A 195 1.73 7.85 -5.33
CA GLU A 195 2.45 9.06 -4.90
C GLU A 195 3.18 8.83 -3.57
N ASN A 196 2.51 8.18 -2.61
CA ASN A 196 3.04 7.92 -1.28
C ASN A 196 4.15 6.86 -1.24
N ARG A 197 4.29 6.03 -2.29
CA ARG A 197 5.42 5.08 -2.45
C ARG A 197 6.54 5.67 -3.28
N VAL A 198 6.22 6.31 -4.41
CA VAL A 198 7.22 6.87 -5.34
C VAL A 198 7.95 8.07 -4.73
N LYS A 199 7.24 9.02 -4.09
CA LYS A 199 7.88 10.23 -3.52
C LYS A 199 8.93 9.91 -2.46
N PRO A 200 8.69 9.04 -1.45
CA PRO A 200 9.72 8.62 -0.51
C PRO A 200 10.85 7.81 -1.16
N ALA A 201 10.55 6.99 -2.18
CA ALA A 201 11.58 6.30 -2.94
C ALA A 201 12.53 7.26 -3.65
N MET A 202 12.00 8.31 -4.27
CA MET A 202 12.79 9.35 -4.91
C MET A 202 13.69 10.11 -3.93
N GLN A 203 13.25 10.29 -2.66
CA GLN A 203 14.09 10.86 -1.61
C GLN A 203 15.29 9.95 -1.30
N VAL A 204 15.07 8.64 -1.25
CA VAL A 204 16.17 7.66 -1.05
C VAL A 204 17.11 7.68 -2.24
N PHE A 205 16.62 7.57 -3.48
CA PHE A 205 17.46 7.61 -4.68
C PHE A 205 18.26 8.90 -4.78
N GLY A 206 17.66 10.04 -4.44
CA GLY A 206 18.32 11.36 -4.44
C GLY A 206 19.47 11.49 -3.45
N ALA A 207 19.52 10.65 -2.40
CA ALA A 207 20.64 10.60 -1.46
C ALA A 207 21.87 9.86 -2.02
N TYR A 208 21.76 9.19 -3.16
CA TYR A 208 22.84 8.44 -3.80
C TYR A 208 23.16 9.00 -5.19
N PRO A 209 24.18 9.86 -5.31
CA PRO A 209 24.51 10.53 -6.58
C PRO A 209 24.85 9.58 -7.75
N GLY A 210 25.22 8.33 -7.43
CA GLY A 210 25.48 7.28 -8.43
C GLY A 210 24.23 6.65 -9.02
N ILE A 211 23.06 6.84 -8.40
CA ILE A 211 21.77 6.35 -8.91
C ILE A 211 21.17 7.39 -9.85
N LYS A 212 20.74 6.93 -11.02
CA LYS A 212 20.07 7.77 -12.03
C LYS A 212 18.69 7.22 -12.35
N ILE A 213 17.68 8.04 -12.25
CA ILE A 213 16.35 7.70 -12.75
C ILE A 213 16.33 8.01 -14.24
N LEU A 214 16.17 6.97 -15.06
CA LEU A 214 16.14 7.10 -16.54
C LEU A 214 14.79 7.68 -17.00
N ASP A 215 13.71 7.10 -16.51
CA ASP A 215 12.33 7.51 -16.80
C ASP A 215 11.41 7.12 -15.64
N THR A 216 10.28 7.83 -15.57
CA THR A 216 9.11 7.45 -14.78
C THR A 216 7.94 7.22 -15.74
N VAL A 217 7.39 6.02 -15.74
CA VAL A 217 6.26 5.61 -16.58
C VAL A 217 5.15 5.00 -15.73
N TYR A 218 3.93 5.05 -16.22
CA TYR A 218 2.76 4.61 -15.46
C TYR A 218 2.04 3.46 -16.17
N SER A 219 1.64 2.47 -15.41
CA SER A 219 1.01 1.24 -15.88
C SER A 219 -0.47 1.11 -15.53
N ASP A 220 -1.03 2.06 -14.77
CA ASP A 220 -2.40 2.04 -14.25
C ASP A 220 -2.74 0.74 -13.52
N TRP A 221 -1.76 0.16 -12.79
CA TRP A 221 -1.88 -1.13 -12.09
C TRP A 221 -2.21 -2.31 -13.01
N SER A 222 -1.92 -2.21 -14.31
CA SER A 222 -2.26 -3.20 -15.33
C SER A 222 -1.01 -3.95 -15.81
N PRO A 223 -1.02 -5.30 -15.84
CA PRO A 223 0.08 -6.08 -16.42
C PRO A 223 0.26 -5.83 -17.91
N VAL A 224 -0.86 -5.64 -18.65
CA VAL A 224 -0.81 -5.34 -20.10
C VAL A 224 -0.13 -4.01 -20.37
N LYS A 225 -0.53 -2.96 -19.65
CA LYS A 225 0.08 -1.64 -19.79
C LYS A 225 1.50 -1.64 -19.23
N GLY A 226 1.79 -2.36 -18.16
CA GLY A 226 3.13 -2.59 -17.63
C GLY A 226 4.07 -3.16 -18.68
N LYS A 227 3.62 -4.16 -19.45
CA LYS A 227 4.36 -4.73 -20.56
C LYS A 227 4.62 -3.69 -21.66
N GLN A 228 3.59 -2.98 -22.11
CA GLN A 228 3.69 -1.99 -23.18
C GLN A 228 4.69 -0.88 -22.85
N VAL A 229 4.60 -0.30 -21.64
CA VAL A 229 5.50 0.78 -21.24
C VAL A 229 6.93 0.27 -21.04
N MET A 230 7.12 -0.96 -20.49
CA MET A 230 8.47 -1.53 -20.36
C MET A 230 9.09 -1.92 -21.70
N GLN A 231 8.32 -2.40 -22.68
CA GLN A 231 8.83 -2.59 -24.04
C GLN A 231 9.38 -1.29 -24.62
N ALA A 232 8.67 -0.16 -24.43
CA ALA A 232 9.17 1.16 -24.86
C ALA A 232 10.45 1.57 -24.11
N MET A 233 10.52 1.32 -22.78
CA MET A 233 11.70 1.63 -21.98
C MET A 233 12.90 0.76 -22.37
N ILE A 234 12.70 -0.52 -22.65
CA ILE A 234 13.74 -1.42 -23.11
C ILE A 234 14.23 -1.01 -24.51
N ALA A 235 13.33 -0.62 -25.42
CA ALA A 235 13.71 -0.12 -26.74
C ALA A 235 14.54 1.17 -26.64
N LYS A 236 14.22 2.06 -25.69
CA LYS A 236 14.89 3.35 -25.49
C LYS A 236 16.25 3.22 -24.81
N HIS A 237 16.35 2.39 -23.77
CA HIS A 237 17.51 2.35 -22.88
C HIS A 237 18.35 1.07 -23.00
N GLY A 238 17.80 0.00 -23.56
CA GLY A 238 18.49 -1.28 -23.76
C GLY A 238 19.06 -1.83 -22.45
N ARG A 239 20.30 -2.30 -22.52
CA ARG A 239 21.04 -2.87 -21.38
C ARG A 239 21.49 -1.85 -20.32
N ASN A 240 21.14 -0.56 -20.48
CA ASN A 240 21.41 0.45 -19.46
C ASN A 240 20.41 0.45 -18.31
N ILE A 241 19.35 -0.35 -18.37
CA ILE A 241 18.39 -0.52 -17.25
C ILE A 241 19.03 -1.47 -16.24
N ASN A 242 19.30 -0.98 -15.02
CA ASN A 242 19.94 -1.75 -13.95
C ASN A 242 18.99 -2.16 -12.83
N ALA A 243 17.83 -1.50 -12.67
CA ALA A 243 16.76 -1.90 -11.78
C ALA A 243 15.40 -1.33 -12.24
N VAL A 244 14.32 -1.95 -11.76
CA VAL A 244 12.95 -1.45 -11.93
C VAL A 244 12.33 -1.28 -10.56
N PHE A 245 11.97 -0.06 -10.20
CA PHE A 245 11.13 0.22 -9.06
C PHE A 245 9.67 0.12 -9.48
N ALA A 246 8.98 -0.90 -9.03
CA ALA A 246 7.53 -1.04 -9.18
C ALA A 246 6.88 -0.99 -7.80
N PRO A 247 5.93 -0.06 -7.55
CA PRO A 247 5.32 0.13 -6.24
C PRO A 247 4.30 -0.95 -5.88
N HIS A 248 3.93 -1.84 -6.81
CA HIS A 248 2.98 -2.94 -6.61
C HIS A 248 3.25 -4.10 -7.58
N GLY A 249 2.71 -5.30 -7.27
CA GLY A 249 2.93 -6.51 -8.05
C GLY A 249 2.11 -6.63 -9.34
N LEU A 250 1.00 -5.93 -9.47
CA LEU A 250 0.08 -6.09 -10.61
C LEU A 250 0.74 -5.85 -11.99
N GLN A 251 1.58 -4.84 -12.12
CA GLN A 251 2.25 -4.51 -13.39
C GLN A 251 3.52 -5.31 -13.66
N VAL A 252 4.06 -5.98 -12.63
CA VAL A 252 5.38 -6.62 -12.68
C VAL A 252 5.45 -7.81 -13.64
N PRO A 253 4.44 -8.71 -13.74
CA PRO A 253 4.46 -9.79 -14.72
C PRO A 253 4.65 -9.27 -16.15
N GLY A 254 3.93 -8.23 -16.54
CA GLY A 254 4.08 -7.62 -17.84
C GLY A 254 5.48 -7.03 -18.09
N ALA A 255 6.05 -6.39 -17.06
CA ALA A 255 7.42 -5.88 -17.16
C ALA A 255 8.45 -7.00 -17.36
N ILE A 256 8.32 -8.12 -16.64
CA ILE A 256 9.20 -9.29 -16.79
C ILE A 256 9.06 -9.90 -18.18
N GLU A 257 7.84 -10.05 -18.68
CA GLU A 257 7.59 -10.55 -20.05
C GLU A 257 8.26 -9.65 -21.11
N ALA A 258 8.21 -8.33 -20.93
CA ALA A 258 8.85 -7.39 -21.84
C ALA A 258 10.38 -7.61 -21.94
N PHE A 259 11.05 -7.88 -20.81
CA PHE A 259 12.47 -8.23 -20.81
C PHE A 259 12.74 -9.55 -21.54
N LEU A 260 11.95 -10.59 -21.26
CA LEU A 260 12.11 -11.91 -21.88
C LEU A 260 11.88 -11.84 -23.41
N GLU A 261 10.86 -11.12 -23.87
CA GLU A 261 10.57 -10.91 -25.29
C GLU A 261 11.65 -10.09 -26.00
N ALA A 262 12.31 -9.18 -25.29
CA ALA A 262 13.46 -8.44 -25.82
C ALA A 262 14.77 -9.28 -25.85
N GLY A 263 14.69 -10.59 -25.54
CA GLY A 263 15.80 -11.53 -25.61
C GLY A 263 16.76 -11.47 -24.42
N TRP A 264 16.32 -10.92 -23.27
CA TRP A 264 17.09 -11.03 -22.04
C TRP A 264 16.98 -12.45 -21.50
N LYS A 265 18.09 -13.05 -21.08
CA LYS A 265 18.02 -14.30 -20.29
C LYS A 265 17.40 -13.98 -18.94
N GLY A 266 16.72 -14.96 -18.33
CA GLY A 266 16.06 -14.74 -17.06
C GLY A 266 16.98 -14.14 -15.99
N SER A 267 18.21 -14.69 -15.86
CA SER A 267 19.21 -14.19 -14.89
C SER A 267 19.83 -12.82 -15.24
N GLU A 268 19.53 -12.27 -16.42
CA GLU A 268 19.96 -10.92 -16.82
C GLU A 268 18.90 -9.86 -16.52
N ILE A 269 17.67 -10.28 -16.15
CA ILE A 269 16.61 -9.37 -15.72
C ILE A 269 17.09 -8.64 -14.46
N PRO A 270 17.02 -7.29 -14.45
CA PRO A 270 17.54 -6.52 -13.33
C PRO A 270 16.69 -6.71 -12.07
N PRO A 271 17.18 -6.33 -10.87
CA PRO A 271 16.38 -6.28 -9.66
C PRO A 271 15.06 -5.54 -9.86
N ILE A 272 13.96 -6.15 -9.41
CA ILE A 272 12.61 -5.59 -9.50
C ILE A 272 11.96 -5.58 -8.11
N THR A 273 11.20 -4.54 -7.78
CA THR A 273 10.33 -4.53 -6.60
C THR A 273 8.90 -4.88 -6.96
N SER A 274 8.17 -5.46 -6.01
CA SER A 274 6.82 -5.99 -6.19
C SER A 274 6.05 -5.92 -4.87
N ALA A 275 4.75 -6.17 -4.91
CA ALA A 275 3.95 -6.38 -3.72
C ALA A 275 2.84 -7.40 -3.98
N ASP A 276 2.56 -8.23 -2.97
CA ASP A 276 1.38 -9.07 -2.80
C ASP A 276 1.21 -10.26 -3.75
N MET A 277 1.72 -10.19 -4.97
CA MET A 277 1.28 -11.07 -6.06
C MET A 277 2.13 -12.33 -6.20
N ASN A 278 1.48 -13.47 -6.38
CA ASN A 278 2.14 -14.77 -6.59
C ASN A 278 2.94 -14.82 -7.93
N GLY A 279 2.42 -14.20 -8.98
CA GLY A 279 3.03 -14.23 -10.32
C GLY A 279 4.45 -13.71 -10.38
N PRO A 280 4.76 -12.50 -9.90
CA PRO A 280 6.13 -11.98 -9.85
C PRO A 280 7.10 -12.92 -9.13
N MET A 281 6.66 -13.53 -8.02
CA MET A 281 7.48 -14.48 -7.24
C MET A 281 7.76 -15.76 -8.02
N LYS A 282 6.74 -16.35 -8.66
CA LYS A 282 6.91 -17.53 -9.55
C LYS A 282 7.87 -17.22 -10.68
N MET A 283 7.75 -16.02 -11.31
CA MET A 283 8.61 -15.61 -12.40
C MET A 283 10.05 -15.36 -11.93
N ALA A 284 10.25 -14.79 -10.75
CA ALA A 284 11.57 -14.59 -10.17
C ALA A 284 12.30 -15.91 -9.90
N ILE A 285 11.61 -16.88 -9.31
CA ILE A 285 12.16 -18.22 -9.07
C ILE A 285 12.53 -18.91 -10.38
N LYS A 286 11.60 -18.94 -11.34
CA LYS A 286 11.80 -19.58 -12.64
C LYS A 286 12.95 -18.99 -13.41
N ASN A 287 13.09 -17.67 -13.40
CA ASN A 287 14.05 -16.93 -14.21
C ASN A 287 15.32 -16.52 -13.45
N LYS A 288 15.36 -16.71 -12.12
CA LYS A 288 16.53 -16.49 -11.26
C LYS A 288 17.02 -15.04 -11.28
N PHE A 289 16.10 -14.08 -11.16
CA PHE A 289 16.44 -12.65 -11.00
C PHE A 289 16.06 -12.16 -9.60
N PRO A 290 16.73 -11.12 -9.07
CA PRO A 290 16.42 -10.57 -7.74
C PRO A 290 15.05 -9.90 -7.69
N LEU A 291 14.22 -10.27 -6.71
CA LEU A 291 12.91 -9.69 -6.44
C LEU A 291 12.78 -9.35 -4.95
N LEU A 292 12.26 -8.16 -4.66
CA LEU A 292 11.76 -7.82 -3.33
C LEU A 292 10.25 -7.63 -3.40
N ASP A 293 9.52 -8.37 -2.59
CA ASP A 293 8.06 -8.26 -2.47
C ASP A 293 7.67 -7.92 -1.02
N ILE A 294 6.75 -6.99 -0.84
CA ILE A 294 6.24 -6.57 0.47
C ILE A 294 4.71 -6.65 0.46
N ASP A 295 4.16 -7.21 1.52
CA ASP A 295 2.72 -7.29 1.73
C ASP A 295 2.06 -5.91 1.93
N TYR A 296 0.97 -5.66 1.22
CA TYR A 296 0.07 -4.51 1.40
C TYR A 296 -1.37 -5.05 1.51
N PRO A 297 -1.82 -5.43 2.72
CA PRO A 297 -2.95 -6.33 2.88
C PRO A 297 -4.30 -5.72 2.52
N PRO A 298 -5.06 -6.29 1.55
CA PRO A 298 -6.39 -5.80 1.17
C PRO A 298 -7.43 -5.96 2.28
N ALA A 299 -7.17 -6.81 3.27
CA ALA A 299 -8.02 -6.94 4.47
C ALA A 299 -8.21 -5.64 5.25
N MET A 300 -7.43 -4.59 4.96
CA MET A 300 -7.66 -3.25 5.49
C MET A 300 -9.07 -2.72 5.22
N MET A 301 -9.75 -3.19 4.17
CA MET A 301 -11.12 -2.76 3.88
C MET A 301 -12.11 -3.27 4.94
N GLY A 302 -11.93 -4.50 5.45
CA GLY A 302 -12.69 -4.97 6.61
C GLY A 302 -12.38 -4.19 7.88
N THR A 303 -11.10 -3.87 8.10
CA THR A 303 -10.68 -2.99 9.22
C THR A 303 -11.32 -1.60 9.11
N ALA A 304 -11.48 -1.06 7.89
CA ALA A 304 -12.15 0.23 7.70
C ALA A 304 -13.60 0.20 8.19
N LEU A 305 -14.32 -0.93 8.06
CA LEU A 305 -15.65 -1.06 8.64
C LEU A 305 -15.60 -1.05 10.18
N ASP A 306 -14.67 -1.79 10.79
CA ASP A 306 -14.54 -1.77 12.26
C ASP A 306 -14.22 -0.36 12.78
N VAL A 307 -13.41 0.41 12.05
CA VAL A 307 -13.12 1.81 12.36
C VAL A 307 -14.36 2.69 12.14
N ALA A 308 -15.13 2.47 11.07
CA ALA A 308 -16.38 3.16 10.79
C ALA A 308 -17.39 2.97 11.94
N LEU A 309 -17.53 1.75 12.46
CA LEU A 309 -18.39 1.47 13.60
C LEU A 309 -17.92 2.16 14.88
N LYS A 310 -16.61 2.29 15.11
CA LYS A 310 -16.06 3.11 16.21
C LYS A 310 -16.45 4.57 16.05
N VAL A 311 -16.34 5.14 14.85
CA VAL A 311 -16.77 6.52 14.54
C VAL A 311 -18.24 6.71 14.90
N LEU A 312 -19.12 5.81 14.46
CA LEU A 312 -20.56 5.89 14.71
C LEU A 312 -20.94 5.63 16.17
N SER A 313 -20.11 4.92 16.94
CA SER A 313 -20.29 4.78 18.39
C SER A 313 -19.88 6.03 19.17
N GLY A 314 -19.19 6.98 18.54
CA GLY A 314 -18.63 8.19 19.14
C GLY A 314 -17.28 7.97 19.84
N ALA A 315 -16.62 6.83 19.60
CA ALA A 315 -15.29 6.56 20.13
C ALA A 315 -14.24 7.33 19.31
N SER A 316 -13.25 7.92 19.98
CA SER A 316 -12.13 8.58 19.31
C SER A 316 -11.34 7.60 18.46
N VAL A 317 -10.87 8.08 17.30
CA VAL A 317 -10.05 7.29 16.35
C VAL A 317 -8.79 8.07 15.97
N PRO A 318 -7.67 7.41 15.60
CA PRO A 318 -6.51 8.11 15.07
C PRO A 318 -6.83 8.73 13.70
N CYS A 319 -6.14 9.82 13.34
CA CYS A 319 -6.28 10.43 12.00
C CYS A 319 -5.84 9.47 10.89
N VAL A 320 -4.84 8.64 11.18
CA VAL A 320 -4.38 7.55 10.30
C VAL A 320 -4.37 6.26 11.11
N TYR A 321 -5.08 5.27 10.64
CA TYR A 321 -5.10 3.93 11.20
C TYR A 321 -4.23 3.03 10.34
N THR A 322 -3.00 2.79 10.78
CA THR A 322 -2.04 1.98 10.04
C THR A 322 -2.17 0.51 10.42
N ILE A 323 -2.34 -0.35 9.43
CA ILE A 323 -2.21 -1.80 9.57
C ILE A 323 -0.78 -2.24 9.25
N ASN A 324 -0.35 -3.35 9.82
CA ASN A 324 0.99 -3.86 9.59
C ASN A 324 1.09 -4.60 8.26
N SER A 325 2.20 -4.41 7.57
CA SER A 325 2.68 -5.32 6.53
C SER A 325 3.45 -6.44 7.20
N ASN A 326 2.99 -7.68 7.07
CA ASN A 326 3.52 -8.81 7.83
C ASN A 326 4.57 -9.63 7.08
N ILE A 327 4.68 -9.46 5.77
CA ILE A 327 5.50 -10.29 4.91
C ILE A 327 6.46 -9.42 4.11
N VAL A 328 7.72 -9.75 4.16
CA VAL A 328 8.75 -9.24 3.25
C VAL A 328 9.40 -10.44 2.61
N LEU A 329 9.17 -10.64 1.34
CA LEU A 329 9.67 -11.75 0.56
C LEU A 329 10.78 -11.26 -0.36
N THR A 330 11.89 -11.97 -0.42
CA THR A 330 12.98 -11.67 -1.33
C THR A 330 13.38 -12.91 -2.11
N HIS A 331 13.90 -12.70 -3.31
CA HIS A 331 14.62 -13.69 -4.07
C HIS A 331 15.95 -13.09 -4.50
N GLY A 332 17.03 -13.82 -4.29
CA GLY A 332 18.40 -13.38 -4.53
C GLY A 332 19.20 -13.12 -3.25
N ASP A 333 20.35 -12.44 -3.40
CA ASP A 333 21.28 -12.22 -2.29
C ASP A 333 20.74 -11.26 -1.24
N GLU A 334 21.18 -11.47 0.00
CA GLU A 334 20.91 -10.58 1.11
C GLU A 334 21.44 -9.15 0.87
N THR A 335 20.81 -8.19 1.51
CA THR A 335 21.28 -6.80 1.55
C THR A 335 21.28 -6.29 2.98
N PRO A 336 22.01 -5.19 3.29
CA PRO A 336 22.01 -4.61 4.64
C PRO A 336 20.61 -4.26 5.17
N SER A 337 19.70 -3.79 4.32
CA SER A 337 18.32 -3.50 4.73
C SER A 337 17.46 -4.75 4.90
N ILE A 338 17.84 -5.86 4.26
CA ILE A 338 17.18 -7.15 4.33
C ILE A 338 18.25 -8.25 4.53
N PRO A 339 18.89 -8.29 5.72
CA PRO A 339 19.85 -9.33 6.05
C PRO A 339 19.12 -10.59 6.46
N LYS A 340 19.26 -11.69 5.77
CA LYS A 340 18.60 -12.97 6.06
C LYS A 340 17.07 -12.80 6.19
N PRO A 341 16.37 -12.61 5.11
CA PRO A 341 14.92 -12.66 5.16
C PRO A 341 14.52 -14.03 5.71
N ASP A 342 13.79 -14.05 6.80
CA ASP A 342 13.19 -15.27 7.37
C ASP A 342 12.24 -15.93 6.39
N MET A 343 11.93 -15.22 5.29
CA MET A 343 10.96 -15.60 4.29
C MET A 343 11.52 -15.35 2.89
N TYR A 344 12.05 -16.41 2.28
CA TYR A 344 12.37 -16.40 0.86
C TYR A 344 11.12 -16.63 0.03
N VAL A 345 11.10 -16.06 -1.16
CA VAL A 345 9.98 -16.20 -2.08
C VAL A 345 9.62 -17.66 -2.38
N GLU A 346 10.60 -18.55 -2.39
CA GLU A 346 10.44 -19.98 -2.60
C GLU A 346 9.63 -20.69 -1.50
N GLN A 347 9.57 -20.13 -0.31
CA GLN A 347 8.83 -20.70 0.84
C GLN A 347 7.36 -20.27 0.86
N HIS A 348 7.02 -19.21 0.15
CA HIS A 348 5.72 -18.55 0.23
C HIS A 348 4.98 -18.55 -1.10
N VAL A 349 5.67 -18.81 -2.20
CA VAL A 349 5.06 -18.95 -3.52
C VAL A 349 4.14 -20.16 -3.57
N VAL A 350 2.99 -20.00 -4.19
CA VAL A 350 2.06 -21.09 -4.47
C VAL A 350 2.26 -21.53 -5.92
N ALA A 351 3.07 -22.56 -6.14
CA ALA A 351 3.53 -22.97 -7.46
C ALA A 351 2.38 -23.23 -8.44
N ASP A 352 1.33 -23.92 -8.00
CA ASP A 352 0.13 -24.27 -8.80
C ASP A 352 -0.99 -23.23 -8.66
N GLY A 353 -0.76 -22.14 -7.91
CA GLY A 353 -1.73 -21.08 -7.73
C GLY A 353 -1.75 -20.09 -8.90
N PRO A 354 -2.86 -19.35 -9.10
CA PRO A 354 -2.96 -18.29 -10.08
C PRO A 354 -1.88 -17.21 -9.88
N ASP A 355 -1.48 -16.54 -10.96
CA ASP A 355 -0.47 -15.48 -10.90
C ASP A 355 -0.98 -14.22 -10.21
N ASP A 356 -2.28 -13.96 -10.28
CA ASP A 356 -2.98 -12.87 -9.61
C ASP A 356 -3.44 -13.22 -8.18
N MET A 357 -3.07 -14.39 -7.68
CA MET A 357 -3.27 -14.76 -6.28
C MET A 357 -2.46 -13.86 -5.38
N LEU A 358 -3.08 -13.38 -4.29
CA LEU A 358 -2.39 -12.66 -3.24
C LEU A 358 -1.74 -13.64 -2.27
N VAL A 359 -0.44 -13.49 -2.05
CA VAL A 359 0.32 -14.39 -1.17
C VAL A 359 0.05 -14.07 0.29
N SER A 360 -0.15 -12.82 0.62
CA SER A 360 -0.64 -12.40 1.93
C SER A 360 -2.16 -12.48 1.95
N GLY A 361 -2.68 -13.59 2.34
CA GLY A 361 -4.11 -13.86 2.16
C GLY A 361 -5.08 -13.08 3.04
N GLY A 362 -4.86 -11.98 3.56
CA GLY A 362 -5.74 -11.07 4.32
C GLY A 362 -7.09 -11.57 4.86
N MET A 363 -7.59 -12.67 4.37
CA MET A 363 -8.88 -13.31 4.70
C MET A 363 -8.74 -14.60 5.51
N GLY A 364 -7.50 -15.01 5.84
CA GLY A 364 -7.23 -16.21 6.62
C GLY A 364 -7.18 -17.53 5.84
N PRO A 365 -6.83 -18.63 6.51
CA PRO A 365 -6.75 -19.94 5.88
C PRO A 365 -8.08 -20.38 5.26
N GLY A 366 -8.02 -20.94 4.06
CA GLY A 366 -9.20 -21.46 3.36
C GLY A 366 -9.99 -20.43 2.55
N TYR A 367 -9.57 -19.17 2.54
CA TYR A 367 -10.16 -18.19 1.65
C TYR A 367 -9.84 -18.52 0.18
N ASN A 368 -10.88 -18.57 -0.65
CA ASN A 368 -10.76 -18.70 -2.10
C ASN A 368 -11.67 -17.65 -2.75
N PRO A 369 -11.12 -16.65 -3.46
CA PRO A 369 -11.90 -15.57 -4.04
C PRO A 369 -12.96 -16.07 -5.05
N SER A 370 -12.70 -17.17 -5.78
CA SER A 370 -13.60 -17.69 -6.79
C SER A 370 -14.83 -18.40 -6.21
N THR A 371 -14.73 -18.87 -4.96
CA THR A 371 -15.83 -19.59 -4.29
C THR A 371 -16.42 -18.80 -3.12
N PHE A 372 -15.82 -17.68 -2.78
CA PHE A 372 -16.30 -16.84 -1.70
C PHE A 372 -17.67 -16.25 -2.03
N LYS A 373 -18.65 -16.60 -1.23
CA LYS A 373 -20.01 -16.06 -1.31
C LYS A 373 -20.43 -15.60 0.08
N ILE A 374 -20.88 -14.39 0.20
CA ILE A 374 -21.58 -13.90 1.36
C ILE A 374 -22.95 -13.45 0.89
N ASP A 375 -23.98 -14.09 1.44
CA ASP A 375 -25.36 -13.64 1.32
C ASP A 375 -25.50 -12.39 2.20
N TYR A 376 -25.40 -11.23 1.59
CA TYR A 376 -25.60 -9.96 2.27
C TYR A 376 -26.87 -9.31 1.72
N PRO A 377 -27.83 -8.92 2.55
CA PRO A 377 -29.02 -8.23 2.08
C PRO A 377 -28.63 -6.89 1.45
N HIS A 378 -28.88 -6.76 0.16
CA HIS A 378 -28.64 -5.57 -0.65
C HIS A 378 -29.68 -4.47 -0.37
#